data_004ccfed09f056fc259e981d0ea1c115
#
_entry.id   004ccfed09f056fc259e981d0ea1c115
#
_cell.length_a   1.000
_cell.length_b   1.000
_cell.length_c   1.000
_cell.angle_alpha   90.00
_cell.angle_beta   90.00
_cell.angle_gamma   90.00
#
_symmetry.space_group_name_H-M   'P 1'
#
loop_
_entity.id
_entity.type
_entity.pdbx_description
1 polymer ?
#
loop_
_entity_poly.entity_id
_entity_poly.type
_entity_poly.pdbx_seq_one_letter_code
_entity_poly.pdbx_strand_id
1 'polypeptide(L)'
;MADELVVGTIVGVDEHPGARAPSLLLTVDLGPHGTVEAVLSTGLYDPAELQGIQIACRREPDGAVVVGAHSHATGLVLLRPERKVEPGTLIT
;
A
#
# COMPACT_ATOMS: atom_id res chain seq x y z
N MET A 1 -1.91 -15.36 -15.17
CA MET A 1 -3.01 -15.03 -14.26
C MET A 1 -3.01 -13.55 -13.98
N ALA A 2 -4.15 -12.97 -13.99
CA ALA A 2 -4.28 -11.57 -13.63
C ALA A 2 -4.06 -11.41 -12.12
N ASP A 3 -3.33 -10.39 -11.74
CA ASP A 3 -3.16 -10.05 -10.34
C ASP A 3 -4.44 -9.42 -9.82
N GLU A 4 -4.82 -9.80 -8.61
CA GLU A 4 -6.03 -9.26 -8.00
C GLU A 4 -5.76 -7.94 -7.32
N LEU A 5 -6.73 -7.04 -7.40
CA LEU A 5 -6.72 -5.81 -6.62
C LEU A 5 -7.49 -6.08 -5.33
N VAL A 6 -6.87 -5.75 -4.22
CA VAL A 6 -7.44 -5.97 -2.90
C VAL A 6 -7.20 -4.79 -2.00
N VAL A 7 -7.95 -4.71 -0.91
CA VAL A 7 -7.71 -3.72 0.13
C VAL A 7 -6.75 -4.30 1.16
N GLY A 8 -5.71 -3.55 1.47
CA GLY A 8 -4.77 -3.93 2.53
C GLY A 8 -4.75 -2.91 3.64
N THR A 9 -4.48 -3.36 4.86
CA THR A 9 -4.34 -2.47 6.01
C THR A 9 -2.86 -2.32 6.33
N ILE A 10 -2.38 -1.09 6.38
CA ILE A 10 -0.98 -0.83 6.72
C ILE A 10 -0.80 -1.05 8.22
N VAL A 11 -0.01 -2.06 8.59
CA VAL A 11 0.24 -2.39 9.99
C VAL A 11 1.66 -2.04 10.42
N GLY A 12 2.52 -1.65 9.50
CA GLY A 12 3.86 -1.22 9.82
C GLY A 12 4.40 -0.32 8.72
N VAL A 13 5.23 0.66 9.10
CA VAL A 13 5.85 1.58 8.17
C VAL A 13 7.30 1.77 8.60
N ASP A 14 8.23 1.47 7.70
CA ASP A 14 9.65 1.64 7.94
C ASP A 14 10.29 2.44 6.81
N GLU A 15 11.39 3.09 7.10
CA GLU A 15 12.18 3.71 6.04
C GLU A 15 12.78 2.60 5.19
N HIS A 16 12.96 2.87 3.90
CA HIS A 16 13.54 1.91 2.97
C HIS A 16 15.04 2.22 2.85
N PRO A 17 15.90 1.52 3.60
CA PRO A 17 17.35 1.80 3.59
C PRO A 17 17.94 1.58 2.21
N GLY A 18 18.85 2.47 1.81
CA GLY A 18 19.54 2.35 0.54
C GLY A 18 18.79 2.85 -0.66
N ALA A 19 17.55 3.30 -0.48
CA ALA A 19 16.80 3.90 -1.58
C ALA A 19 17.41 5.25 -1.95
N ARG A 20 17.44 5.53 -3.25
CA ARG A 20 18.00 6.79 -3.74
C ARG A 20 17.04 7.96 -3.58
N ALA A 21 15.76 7.67 -3.56
CA ALA A 21 14.71 8.66 -3.38
C ALA A 21 13.93 8.33 -2.11
N PRO A 22 13.22 9.29 -1.53
CA PRO A 22 12.37 8.99 -0.38
C PRO A 22 11.40 7.86 -0.72
N SER A 23 11.46 6.79 0.08
CA SER A 23 10.53 5.69 -0.04
C SER A 23 10.36 5.02 1.30
N LEU A 24 9.23 4.36 1.45
CA LEU A 24 8.87 3.67 2.70
C LEU A 24 8.59 2.21 2.38
N LEU A 25 8.95 1.36 3.35
CA LEU A 25 8.62 -0.05 3.27
C LEU A 25 7.40 -0.26 4.14
N LEU A 26 6.31 -0.66 3.52
CA LEU A 26 5.04 -0.88 4.21
C LEU A 26 4.88 -2.36 4.51
N THR A 27 4.40 -2.65 5.71
CA THR A 27 3.93 -3.98 6.06
C THR A 27 2.41 -3.93 5.97
N VAL A 28 1.84 -4.75 5.10
CA VAL A 28 0.43 -4.66 4.73
C VAL A 28 -0.27 -5.97 5.06
N ASP A 29 -1.32 -5.89 5.84
CA ASP A 29 -2.17 -7.03 6.18
C ASP A 29 -3.20 -7.20 5.05
N LEU A 30 -3.14 -8.34 4.37
CA LEU A 30 -4.08 -8.70 3.32
C LEU A 30 -5.08 -9.76 3.78
N GLY A 31 -5.30 -9.88 5.10
CA GLY A 31 -6.27 -10.80 5.66
C GLY A 31 -5.93 -12.26 5.36
N PRO A 32 -6.83 -13.00 4.69
CA PRO A 32 -6.58 -14.42 4.41
C PRO A 32 -5.37 -14.66 3.51
N HIS A 33 -4.86 -13.64 2.85
CA HIS A 33 -3.66 -13.76 1.99
C HIS A 33 -2.37 -13.50 2.75
N GLY A 34 -2.45 -13.24 4.06
CA GLY A 34 -1.29 -13.02 4.90
C GLY A 34 -0.83 -11.57 4.91
N THR A 35 0.31 -11.35 5.55
CA THR A 35 0.93 -10.04 5.67
C THR A 35 2.11 -9.99 4.72
N VAL A 36 2.20 -8.93 3.91
CA VAL A 36 3.22 -8.79 2.89
C VAL A 36 3.88 -7.42 2.98
N GLU A 37 4.98 -7.26 2.24
CA GLU A 37 5.66 -5.98 2.14
C GLU A 37 5.35 -5.32 0.82
N ALA A 38 5.27 -3.99 0.85
CA ALA A 38 5.09 -3.18 -0.34
C ALA A 38 5.93 -1.92 -0.21
N VAL A 39 6.47 -1.44 -1.32
CA VAL A 39 7.28 -0.22 -1.33
C VAL A 39 6.40 0.94 -1.78
N LEU A 40 6.46 2.03 -1.02
CA LEU A 40 5.78 3.28 -1.37
C LEU A 40 6.84 4.31 -1.76
N SER A 41 6.97 4.55 -3.05
CA SER A 41 8.03 5.42 -3.60
C SER A 41 7.55 6.86 -3.72
N THR A 42 7.32 7.50 -2.59
CA THR A 42 6.93 8.91 -2.56
C THR A 42 7.29 9.50 -1.21
N GLY A 43 7.62 10.78 -1.19
CA GLY A 43 7.85 11.53 0.03
C GLY A 43 6.64 12.34 0.48
N LEU A 44 5.47 12.09 -0.14
CA LEU A 44 4.26 12.86 0.12
C LEU A 44 3.65 12.61 1.50
N TYR A 45 3.89 11.43 2.06
CA TYR A 45 3.21 10.98 3.28
C TYR A 45 4.16 10.90 4.46
N ASP A 46 3.68 11.34 5.62
CA ASP A 46 4.34 11.11 6.90
C ASP A 46 4.09 9.65 7.32
N PRO A 47 5.15 8.90 7.68
CA PRO A 47 4.97 7.52 8.14
C PRO A 47 3.93 7.35 9.25
N ALA A 48 3.85 8.31 10.16
CA ALA A 48 2.89 8.22 11.26
C ALA A 48 1.43 8.29 10.77
N GLU A 49 1.20 8.99 9.67
CA GLU A 49 -0.15 9.10 9.11
C GLU A 49 -0.59 7.83 8.39
N LEU A 50 0.36 7.02 7.94
CA LEU A 50 0.06 5.82 7.18
C LEU A 50 -0.31 4.63 8.05
N GLN A 51 0.11 4.64 9.30
CA GLN A 51 -0.12 3.53 10.21
C GLN A 51 -1.62 3.33 10.44
N GLY A 52 -2.11 2.14 10.11
CA GLY A 52 -3.50 1.77 10.34
C GLY A 52 -4.48 2.12 9.23
N ILE A 53 -4.04 2.84 8.18
CA ILE A 53 -4.96 3.16 7.09
C ILE A 53 -5.07 2.01 6.12
N GLN A 54 -6.16 1.99 5.35
CA GLN A 54 -6.38 0.99 4.32
C GLN A 54 -6.10 1.59 2.95
N ILE A 55 -5.50 0.80 2.08
CA ILE A 55 -5.12 1.23 0.73
C ILE A 55 -5.45 0.13 -0.28
N ALA A 56 -5.54 0.54 -1.55
CA ALA A 56 -5.68 -0.40 -2.65
C ALA A 56 -4.31 -0.96 -3.00
N CYS A 57 -4.24 -2.27 -3.16
CA CYS A 57 -3.02 -2.99 -3.52
C CYS A 57 -3.30 -3.99 -4.63
N ARG A 58 -2.27 -4.29 -5.43
CA ARG A 58 -2.30 -5.42 -6.36
C ARG A 58 -1.48 -6.54 -5.75
N ARG A 59 -2.08 -7.71 -5.60
CA ARG A 59 -1.37 -8.88 -5.07
C ARG A 59 -0.39 -9.40 -6.09
N GLU A 60 0.79 -9.78 -5.61
CA GLU A 60 1.82 -10.45 -6.41
C GLU A 60 2.34 -11.66 -5.64
N PRO A 61 3.00 -12.61 -6.33
CA PRO A 61 3.49 -13.82 -5.64
C PRO A 61 4.39 -13.54 -4.44
N ASP A 62 5.20 -12.47 -4.52
CA ASP A 62 6.19 -12.17 -3.49
C ASP A 62 5.87 -10.94 -2.67
N GLY A 63 4.64 -10.44 -2.75
CA GLY A 63 4.30 -9.25 -1.99
C GLY A 63 3.09 -8.54 -2.56
N ALA A 64 3.14 -7.23 -2.56
CA ALA A 64 2.07 -6.41 -3.11
C ALA A 64 2.64 -5.13 -3.70
N VAL A 65 1.92 -4.58 -4.65
CA VAL A 65 2.23 -3.27 -5.24
C VAL A 65 1.13 -2.31 -4.85
N VAL A 66 1.52 -1.15 -4.33
CA VAL A 66 0.57 -0.10 -3.99
C VAL A 66 -0.05 0.45 -5.27
N VAL A 67 -1.38 0.52 -5.30
CA VAL A 67 -2.12 1.07 -6.43
C VAL A 67 -2.56 2.48 -6.05
N GLY A 68 -2.23 3.45 -6.88
CA GLY A 68 -2.57 4.83 -6.60
C GLY A 68 -2.84 5.61 -7.87
N ALA A 69 -3.20 6.86 -7.68
CA ALA A 69 -3.42 7.80 -8.77
C ALA A 69 -2.18 8.68 -8.93
N HIS A 70 -1.69 8.83 -10.15
CA HIS A 70 -0.57 9.70 -10.43
C HIS A 70 -1.06 11.09 -10.82
N SER A 71 -0.82 12.04 -9.94
CA SER A 71 -1.21 13.42 -10.18
C SER A 71 -0.02 14.21 -10.71
N HIS A 72 -0.24 15.06 -11.70
CA HIS A 72 0.81 15.94 -12.20
C HIS A 72 1.32 16.89 -11.13
N ALA A 73 0.43 17.31 -10.25
CA ALA A 73 0.77 18.30 -9.22
C ALA A 73 1.42 17.68 -7.99
N THR A 74 0.96 16.48 -7.58
CA THR A 74 1.32 15.92 -6.28
C THR A 74 2.05 14.60 -6.34
N GLY A 75 2.12 13.94 -7.49
CA GLY A 75 2.73 12.62 -7.63
C GLY A 75 1.77 11.51 -7.26
N LEU A 76 2.28 10.45 -6.67
CA LEU A 76 1.47 9.27 -6.34
C LEU A 76 0.56 9.54 -5.15
N VAL A 77 -0.73 9.40 -5.36
CA VAL A 77 -1.75 9.56 -4.33
C VAL A 77 -2.39 8.20 -4.06
N LEU A 78 -2.44 7.81 -2.80
CA LEU A 78 -3.00 6.54 -2.40
C LEU A 78 -4.51 6.50 -2.63
N LEU A 79 -5.01 5.32 -3.01
CA LEU A 79 -6.44 5.09 -3.11
C LEU A 79 -6.91 4.35 -1.88
N ARG A 80 -7.95 4.84 -1.24
CA ARG A 80 -8.45 4.29 0.01
C ARG A 80 -9.93 3.94 -0.13
N PRO A 81 -10.40 2.87 0.55
CA PRO A 81 -11.83 2.61 0.59
C PRO A 81 -12.54 3.72 1.34
N GLU A 82 -13.73 4.07 0.90
CA GLU A 82 -14.54 5.11 1.53
C GLU A 82 -14.94 4.71 2.95
N ARG A 83 -15.04 3.41 3.19
CA ARG A 83 -15.37 2.85 4.49
C ARG A 83 -14.40 1.72 4.81
N LYS A 84 -14.21 1.47 6.09
CA LYS A 84 -13.35 0.37 6.52
C LYS A 84 -13.96 -0.96 6.10
N VAL A 85 -13.13 -1.83 5.53
CA VAL A 85 -13.53 -3.19 5.14
C VAL A 85 -12.51 -4.17 5.70
N GLU A 86 -12.80 -5.47 5.60
CA GLU A 86 -11.83 -6.47 6.05
C GLU A 86 -10.61 -6.45 5.15
N PRO A 87 -9.40 -6.61 5.72
CA PRO A 87 -8.19 -6.73 4.90
C PRO A 87 -8.33 -7.89 3.92
N GLY A 88 -7.86 -7.68 2.71
CA GLY A 88 -7.96 -8.69 1.66
C GLY A 88 -9.26 -8.64 0.86
N THR A 89 -10.16 -7.70 1.18
CA THR A 89 -11.39 -7.54 0.41
C THR A 89 -11.07 -7.25 -1.04
N LEU A 90 -11.68 -8.00 -1.94
CA LEU A 90 -11.45 -7.89 -3.37
C LEU A 90 -12.04 -6.58 -3.91
N ILE A 91 -11.26 -5.88 -4.69
CA ILE A 91 -11.70 -4.68 -5.40
C ILE A 91 -12.19 -5.13 -6.78
N THR A 92 -13.44 -4.86 -7.08
CA THR A 92 -14.04 -5.30 -8.34
C THR A 92 -14.45 -4.12 -9.22
#